data_b7138309f2a9d3c09de5b058b8192987
#
_entry.id   b7138309f2a9d3c09de5b058b8192987
#
_cell.length_a   1.000
_cell.length_b   1.000
_cell.length_c   1.000
_cell.angle_alpha   90.00
_cell.angle_beta   90.00
_cell.angle_gamma   90.00
#
_symmetry.space_group_name_H-M   'P 1'
#
loop_
_entity.id
_entity.type
_entity.pdbx_description
1 polymer ?
#
loop_
_entity_poly.entity_id
_entity_poly.type
_entity_poly.pdbx_seq_one_letter_code
_entity_poly.pdbx_strand_id
1 'polypeptide(L)'
;MTYPTGTAARLIEVALAEVGTVEEGDNLTKYGKFTKADGLPWCGSFVNWCADQAGVKIPSMVSTAAGANKMKDLGRWIAEKPQVGDLCFMDFPHDGIDKISHIGIVAKVGTTSVLCIEGNTSGTGDQRNGGMVMIKQRHIGKEIVGFARARLVAYSGEYPAVEIPDEAPKKGKKKK
;
A
#
# COMPACT_ATOMS: atom_id res chain seq x y z
N MET A 1 17.90 7.43 -11.76
CA MET A 1 18.26 8.31 -10.62
C MET A 1 17.65 7.69 -9.38
N THR A 2 18.40 7.60 -8.30
CA THR A 2 17.87 7.09 -7.02
C THR A 2 17.44 8.28 -6.16
N TYR A 3 16.21 8.30 -5.68
CA TYR A 3 15.71 9.36 -4.81
C TYR A 3 16.39 9.34 -3.43
N PRO A 4 16.48 10.49 -2.72
CA PRO A 4 17.15 10.56 -1.42
C PRO A 4 16.47 9.67 -0.36
N THR A 5 17.28 8.97 0.42
CA THR A 5 16.85 8.10 1.51
C THR A 5 15.96 8.84 2.53
N GLY A 6 14.92 8.19 3.01
CA GLY A 6 13.98 8.73 4.01
C GLY A 6 12.90 9.63 3.43
N THR A 7 12.89 9.90 2.12
CA THR A 7 11.88 10.73 1.47
C THR A 7 10.66 9.92 1.00
N ALA A 8 9.51 10.58 0.81
CA ALA A 8 8.36 9.96 0.19
C ALA A 8 8.66 9.52 -1.26
N ALA A 9 9.46 10.30 -2.02
CA ALA A 9 9.85 9.94 -3.37
C ALA A 9 10.62 8.61 -3.42
N ARG A 10 11.56 8.39 -2.46
CA ARG A 10 12.29 7.11 -2.35
C ARG A 10 11.36 5.95 -1.97
N LEU A 11 10.42 6.20 -1.05
CA LEU A 11 9.43 5.18 -0.65
C LEU A 11 8.59 4.73 -1.86
N ILE A 12 8.12 5.69 -2.67
CA ILE A 12 7.36 5.39 -3.87
C ILE A 12 8.22 4.67 -4.92
N GLU A 13 9.45 5.10 -5.15
CA GLU A 13 10.39 4.44 -6.07
C GLU A 13 10.58 2.96 -5.71
N VAL A 14 10.82 2.68 -4.42
CA VAL A 14 10.98 1.30 -3.91
C VAL A 14 9.70 0.49 -4.14
N ALA A 15 8.55 1.04 -3.78
CA ALA A 15 7.27 0.33 -3.91
C ALA A 15 6.89 0.09 -5.37
N LEU A 16 7.16 1.04 -6.28
CA LEU A 16 6.92 0.90 -7.73
C LEU A 16 7.77 -0.22 -8.35
N ALA A 17 9.00 -0.38 -7.91
CA ALA A 17 9.88 -1.44 -8.40
C ALA A 17 9.35 -2.85 -8.10
N GLU A 18 8.44 -2.97 -7.15
CA GLU A 18 7.82 -4.23 -6.73
C GLU A 18 6.49 -4.54 -7.45
N VAL A 19 5.92 -3.58 -8.18
CA VAL A 19 4.64 -3.78 -8.89
C VAL A 19 4.73 -4.94 -9.87
N GLY A 20 3.76 -5.85 -9.79
CA GLY A 20 3.72 -7.09 -10.57
C GLY A 20 4.35 -8.29 -9.86
N THR A 21 4.98 -8.10 -8.69
CA THR A 21 5.43 -9.24 -7.87
C THR A 21 4.24 -10.08 -7.42
N VAL A 22 4.34 -11.40 -7.60
CA VAL A 22 3.34 -12.39 -7.19
C VAL A 22 3.93 -13.25 -6.08
N GLU A 23 3.11 -13.63 -5.10
CA GLU A 23 3.50 -14.54 -4.04
C GLU A 23 3.84 -15.94 -4.59
N GLU A 24 4.66 -16.66 -3.86
CA GLU A 24 4.92 -18.07 -4.10
C GLU A 24 3.98 -18.90 -3.20
N GLY A 25 3.20 -19.79 -3.80
CA GLY A 25 2.26 -20.62 -3.03
C GLY A 25 1.25 -19.78 -2.25
N ASP A 26 1.04 -20.10 -0.96
CA ASP A 26 0.06 -19.44 -0.10
C ASP A 26 0.75 -18.45 0.83
N ASN A 27 0.74 -17.19 0.44
CA ASN A 27 1.32 -16.05 1.18
C ASN A 27 2.84 -16.14 1.43
N LEU A 28 3.60 -16.87 0.62
CA LEU A 28 5.05 -16.96 0.76
C LEU A 28 5.73 -15.82 -0.03
N THR A 29 6.41 -14.93 0.65
CA THR A 29 7.04 -13.76 0.04
C THR A 29 8.34 -13.35 0.72
N LYS A 30 9.20 -12.61 0.00
CA LYS A 30 10.35 -11.96 0.63
C LYS A 30 9.95 -10.94 1.71
N TYR A 31 8.74 -10.35 1.59
CA TYR A 31 8.21 -9.39 2.56
C TYR A 31 7.82 -10.07 3.86
N GLY A 32 7.14 -11.21 3.77
CA GLY A 32 6.80 -12.06 4.92
C GLY A 32 8.05 -12.58 5.62
N LYS A 33 9.04 -13.05 4.87
CA LYS A 33 10.35 -13.47 5.42
C LYS A 33 11.05 -12.33 6.16
N PHE A 34 11.06 -11.12 5.59
CA PHE A 34 11.64 -9.93 6.21
C PHE A 34 10.99 -9.60 7.56
N THR A 35 9.68 -9.65 7.65
CA THR A 35 8.94 -9.34 8.88
C THR A 35 8.80 -10.53 9.83
N LYS A 36 9.32 -11.70 9.48
CA LYS A 36 9.16 -12.99 10.20
C LYS A 36 7.69 -13.42 10.34
N ALA A 37 6.90 -13.11 9.31
CA ALA A 37 5.47 -13.40 9.19
C ALA A 37 5.15 -14.07 7.84
N ASP A 38 6.06 -14.92 7.34
CA ASP A 38 5.89 -15.65 6.08
C ASP A 38 4.73 -16.65 6.20
N GLY A 39 3.95 -16.80 5.14
CA GLY A 39 2.73 -17.60 5.13
C GLY A 39 1.49 -16.88 5.73
N LEU A 40 1.61 -15.64 6.14
CA LEU A 40 0.49 -14.81 6.60
C LEU A 40 0.14 -13.73 5.55
N PRO A 41 -1.08 -13.16 5.56
CA PRO A 41 -1.42 -12.03 4.71
C PRO A 41 -0.38 -10.92 4.81
N TRP A 42 0.20 -10.53 3.68
CA TRP A 42 1.46 -9.78 3.66
C TRP A 42 1.37 -8.32 3.20
N CYS A 43 0.17 -7.72 3.18
CA CYS A 43 0.01 -6.30 2.84
C CYS A 43 0.83 -5.39 3.78
N GLY A 44 0.78 -5.64 5.09
CA GLY A 44 1.56 -4.91 6.09
C GLY A 44 3.05 -5.22 6.01
N SER A 45 3.42 -6.47 5.75
CA SER A 45 4.82 -6.88 5.56
C SER A 45 5.44 -6.20 4.36
N PHE A 46 4.70 -6.05 3.25
CA PHE A 46 5.11 -5.28 2.07
C PHE A 46 5.42 -3.82 2.42
N VAL A 47 4.52 -3.16 3.15
CA VAL A 47 4.69 -1.76 3.57
C VAL A 47 5.91 -1.60 4.47
N ASN A 48 6.11 -2.50 5.44
CA ASN A 48 7.30 -2.47 6.30
C ASN A 48 8.59 -2.68 5.50
N TRP A 49 8.60 -3.61 4.56
CA TRP A 49 9.76 -3.86 3.71
C TRP A 49 10.09 -2.63 2.84
N CYS A 50 9.10 -2.04 2.18
CA CYS A 50 9.30 -0.82 1.38
C CYS A 50 9.84 0.33 2.22
N ALA A 51 9.30 0.54 3.43
CA ALA A 51 9.76 1.56 4.35
C ALA A 51 11.22 1.36 4.76
N ASP A 52 11.62 0.13 5.08
CA ASP A 52 13.00 -0.21 5.43
C ASP A 52 13.96 0.06 4.27
N GLN A 53 13.64 -0.42 3.06
CA GLN A 53 14.46 -0.20 1.86
C GLN A 53 14.55 1.28 1.46
N ALA A 54 13.56 2.08 1.83
CA ALA A 54 13.56 3.52 1.62
C ALA A 54 14.23 4.31 2.75
N GLY A 55 14.62 3.66 3.86
CA GLY A 55 15.15 4.32 5.06
C GLY A 55 14.09 5.10 5.85
N VAL A 56 12.83 4.71 5.75
CA VAL A 56 11.68 5.31 6.46
C VAL A 56 11.32 4.46 7.68
N LYS A 57 11.31 5.06 8.86
CA LYS A 57 10.97 4.35 10.10
C LYS A 57 9.47 4.40 10.37
N ILE A 58 8.84 3.23 10.46
CA ILE A 58 7.45 3.04 10.85
C ILE A 58 7.32 1.89 11.85
N PRO A 59 6.26 1.83 12.65
CA PRO A 59 5.93 0.65 13.46
C PRO A 59 5.66 -0.58 12.58
N SER A 60 5.58 -1.75 13.21
CA SER A 60 5.12 -2.96 12.51
C SER A 60 3.70 -2.78 12.00
N MET A 61 3.49 -3.09 10.71
CA MET A 61 2.20 -3.08 10.01
C MET A 61 1.71 -4.50 9.71
N VAL A 62 2.40 -5.54 10.17
CA VAL A 62 2.02 -6.96 9.95
C VAL A 62 0.58 -7.21 10.39
N SER A 63 0.19 -6.72 11.57
CA SER A 63 -1.22 -6.53 11.93
C SER A 63 -1.62 -5.09 11.60
N THR A 64 -2.37 -4.90 10.53
CA THR A 64 -2.77 -3.58 10.04
C THR A 64 -3.54 -2.77 11.09
N ALA A 65 -4.43 -3.42 11.84
CA ALA A 65 -5.19 -2.80 12.91
C ALA A 65 -4.29 -2.35 14.08
N ALA A 66 -3.32 -3.20 14.50
CA ALA A 66 -2.37 -2.84 15.55
C ALA A 66 -1.43 -1.72 15.08
N GLY A 67 -0.97 -1.76 13.83
CA GLY A 67 -0.18 -0.71 13.21
C GLY A 67 -0.91 0.64 13.18
N ALA A 68 -2.19 0.64 12.79
CA ALA A 68 -3.02 1.84 12.81
C ALA A 68 -3.16 2.42 14.21
N ASN A 69 -3.43 1.59 15.22
CA ASN A 69 -3.51 2.04 16.62
C ASN A 69 -2.18 2.64 17.06
N LYS A 70 -1.06 2.02 16.74
CA LYS A 70 0.25 2.56 17.07
C LYS A 70 0.51 3.92 16.41
N MET A 71 0.06 4.12 15.17
CA MET A 71 0.17 5.42 14.51
C MET A 71 -0.73 6.47 15.15
N LYS A 72 -1.92 6.10 15.65
CA LYS A 72 -2.80 6.96 16.44
C LYS A 72 -2.14 7.37 17.76
N ASP A 73 -1.56 6.42 18.50
CA ASP A 73 -0.84 6.67 19.76
C ASP A 73 0.35 7.63 19.56
N LEU A 74 0.98 7.57 18.39
CA LEU A 74 2.08 8.48 18.03
C LEU A 74 1.60 9.86 17.56
N GLY A 75 0.29 10.13 17.52
CA GLY A 75 -0.29 11.38 17.01
C GLY A 75 -0.08 11.57 15.49
N ARG A 76 -0.01 10.48 14.72
CA ARG A 76 0.30 10.50 13.28
C ARG A 76 -0.85 10.08 12.39
N TRP A 77 -2.00 9.83 12.98
CA TRP A 77 -3.21 9.53 12.23
C TRP A 77 -3.75 10.77 11.56
N ILE A 78 -4.20 10.62 10.31
CA ILE A 78 -4.76 11.68 9.46
C ILE A 78 -6.08 11.17 8.91
N ALA A 79 -7.19 11.87 9.23
CA ALA A 79 -8.51 11.51 8.72
C ALA A 79 -8.73 12.03 7.30
N GLU A 80 -8.15 13.20 6.97
CA GLU A 80 -8.36 13.92 5.72
C GLU A 80 -7.04 14.46 5.18
N LYS A 81 -7.04 14.87 3.89
CA LYS A 81 -5.91 15.51 3.21
C LYS A 81 -4.64 14.65 3.22
N PRO A 82 -4.71 13.44 2.64
CA PRO A 82 -3.54 12.60 2.48
C PRO A 82 -2.47 13.28 1.64
N GLN A 83 -1.22 12.84 1.81
CA GLN A 83 -0.09 13.25 0.99
C GLN A 83 0.59 12.01 0.42
N VAL A 84 1.38 12.19 -0.64
CA VAL A 84 2.22 11.13 -1.19
C VAL A 84 3.19 10.63 -0.11
N GLY A 85 3.29 9.32 0.03
CA GLY A 85 4.07 8.64 1.08
C GLY A 85 3.31 8.37 2.38
N ASP A 86 2.06 8.84 2.53
CA ASP A 86 1.21 8.42 3.66
C ASP A 86 0.83 6.94 3.51
N LEU A 87 0.59 6.30 4.65
CA LEU A 87 0.04 4.95 4.73
C LEU A 87 -1.49 5.04 4.67
N CYS A 88 -2.11 4.31 3.76
CA CYS A 88 -3.56 4.27 3.57
C CYS A 88 -4.13 3.01 4.22
N PHE A 89 -4.99 3.15 5.20
CA PHE A 89 -5.64 2.05 5.89
C PHE A 89 -7.07 1.86 5.38
N MET A 90 -7.41 0.62 5.09
CA MET A 90 -8.65 0.26 4.42
C MET A 90 -9.37 -0.85 5.17
N ASP A 91 -10.70 -0.85 5.02
CA ASP A 91 -11.59 -1.89 5.48
C ASP A 91 -12.21 -2.62 4.27
N PHE A 92 -12.08 -3.91 4.27
CA PHE A 92 -12.74 -4.81 3.34
C PHE A 92 -13.39 -5.96 4.14
N PRO A 93 -14.65 -6.28 3.91
CA PRO A 93 -15.48 -5.91 2.75
C PRO A 93 -16.26 -4.60 2.83
N HIS A 94 -16.00 -3.69 3.76
CA HIS A 94 -16.72 -2.43 3.95
C HIS A 94 -18.22 -2.69 4.28
N ASP A 95 -18.42 -3.42 5.35
CA ASP A 95 -19.75 -3.88 5.81
C ASP A 95 -20.38 -2.97 6.88
N GLY A 96 -19.82 -1.79 7.08
CA GLY A 96 -20.24 -0.83 8.11
C GLY A 96 -19.63 -1.06 9.50
N ILE A 97 -18.76 -2.05 9.63
CA ILE A 97 -17.95 -2.31 10.82
C ILE A 97 -16.53 -1.88 10.51
N ASP A 98 -16.08 -0.73 11.00
CA ASP A 98 -14.74 -0.18 10.76
C ASP A 98 -13.64 -1.10 11.30
N LYS A 99 -13.36 -2.16 10.57
CA LYS A 99 -12.31 -3.13 10.89
C LYS A 99 -11.19 -3.05 9.88
N ILE A 100 -10.16 -2.29 10.21
CA ILE A 100 -8.96 -2.18 9.36
C ILE A 100 -8.41 -3.57 9.04
N SER A 101 -8.42 -3.91 7.76
CA SER A 101 -8.04 -5.23 7.25
C SER A 101 -6.97 -5.18 6.16
N HIS A 102 -6.66 -3.99 5.63
CA HIS A 102 -5.70 -3.81 4.54
C HIS A 102 -4.95 -2.49 4.65
N ILE A 103 -3.78 -2.41 3.99
CA ILE A 103 -2.93 -1.23 3.98
C ILE A 103 -2.20 -1.09 2.64
N GLY A 104 -1.99 0.15 2.21
CA GLY A 104 -1.16 0.50 1.05
C GLY A 104 -0.36 1.78 1.29
N ILE A 105 0.46 2.15 0.32
CA ILE A 105 1.27 3.37 0.31
C ILE A 105 0.65 4.34 -0.69
N VAL A 106 0.29 5.56 -0.25
CA VAL A 106 -0.26 6.59 -1.14
C VAL A 106 0.82 7.07 -2.10
N ALA A 107 0.62 6.83 -3.38
CA ALA A 107 1.56 7.18 -4.44
C ALA A 107 1.12 8.41 -5.26
N LYS A 108 -0.16 8.69 -5.32
CA LYS A 108 -0.72 9.89 -5.96
C LYS A 108 -2.01 10.29 -5.27
N VAL A 109 -2.24 11.57 -5.13
CA VAL A 109 -3.44 12.12 -4.51
C VAL A 109 -4.29 12.83 -5.57
N GLY A 110 -5.54 12.41 -5.69
CA GLY A 110 -6.58 13.08 -6.48
C GLY A 110 -7.58 13.79 -5.58
N THR A 111 -8.64 14.33 -6.19
CA THR A 111 -9.67 15.10 -5.46
C THR A 111 -10.54 14.19 -4.56
N THR A 112 -10.96 13.04 -5.06
CA THR A 112 -11.87 12.10 -4.38
C THR A 112 -11.30 10.71 -4.21
N SER A 113 -10.06 10.50 -4.66
CA SER A 113 -9.39 9.20 -4.62
C SER A 113 -7.88 9.37 -4.51
N VAL A 114 -7.22 8.29 -4.14
CA VAL A 114 -5.77 8.16 -4.15
C VAL A 114 -5.37 6.96 -5.01
N LEU A 115 -4.17 6.98 -5.61
CA LEU A 115 -3.51 5.79 -6.08
C LEU A 115 -2.63 5.25 -4.96
N CYS A 116 -2.85 4.01 -4.57
CA CYS A 116 -2.05 3.29 -3.60
C CYS A 116 -1.24 2.18 -4.29
N ILE A 117 -0.01 1.95 -3.82
CA ILE A 117 0.74 0.74 -4.13
C ILE A 117 0.50 -0.22 -2.97
N GLU A 118 -0.02 -1.41 -3.28
CA GLU A 118 -0.51 -2.37 -2.30
C GLU A 118 0.09 -3.75 -2.55
N GLY A 119 0.54 -4.39 -1.48
CA GLY A 119 0.89 -5.80 -1.48
C GLY A 119 -0.33 -6.68 -1.13
N ASN A 120 -0.29 -7.93 -1.54
CA ASN A 120 -1.34 -8.93 -1.27
C ASN A 120 -2.74 -8.52 -1.74
N THR A 121 -2.84 -7.90 -2.90
CA THR A 121 -4.11 -7.49 -3.51
C THR A 121 -4.32 -8.15 -4.85
N SER A 122 -5.50 -7.96 -5.46
CA SER A 122 -5.82 -8.50 -6.79
C SER A 122 -6.54 -7.49 -7.66
N GLY A 123 -6.61 -7.77 -8.96
CA GLY A 123 -7.37 -6.97 -9.93
C GLY A 123 -8.88 -7.06 -9.67
N THR A 124 -9.41 -8.26 -9.57
CA THR A 124 -10.86 -8.54 -9.52
C THR A 124 -11.27 -9.51 -8.41
N GLY A 125 -10.34 -10.05 -7.64
CA GLY A 125 -10.58 -11.01 -6.57
C GLY A 125 -10.55 -10.39 -5.18
N ASP A 126 -10.04 -11.16 -4.22
CA ASP A 126 -9.88 -10.70 -2.84
C ASP A 126 -8.90 -9.51 -2.78
N GLN A 127 -9.37 -8.42 -2.23
CA GLN A 127 -8.57 -7.19 -2.10
C GLN A 127 -7.61 -7.23 -0.91
N ARG A 128 -7.74 -8.20 -0.02
CA ARG A 128 -6.92 -8.38 1.20
C ARG A 128 -5.95 -9.55 1.12
N ASN A 129 -6.24 -10.51 0.26
CA ASN A 129 -5.45 -11.74 0.10
C ASN A 129 -5.41 -12.15 -1.38
N GLY A 130 -4.99 -11.22 -2.22
CA GLY A 130 -5.01 -11.37 -3.67
C GLY A 130 -3.67 -11.81 -4.29
N GLY A 131 -2.63 -11.91 -3.49
CA GLY A 131 -1.34 -12.52 -3.84
C GLY A 131 -0.42 -11.69 -4.74
N MET A 132 -0.70 -10.40 -4.99
CA MET A 132 0.09 -9.59 -5.93
C MET A 132 0.36 -8.17 -5.39
N VAL A 133 1.46 -7.55 -5.86
CA VAL A 133 1.70 -6.11 -5.70
C VAL A 133 1.10 -5.35 -6.87
N MET A 134 0.20 -4.41 -6.60
CA MET A 134 -0.49 -3.64 -7.64
C MET A 134 -0.62 -2.17 -7.26
N ILE A 135 -0.80 -1.31 -8.30
CA ILE A 135 -1.32 0.04 -8.13
C ILE A 135 -2.84 -0.03 -8.17
N LYS A 136 -3.49 0.49 -7.14
CA LYS A 136 -4.95 0.49 -7.00
C LYS A 136 -5.47 1.91 -6.81
N GLN A 137 -6.57 2.24 -7.47
CA GLN A 137 -7.32 3.44 -7.15
C GLN A 137 -8.28 3.15 -5.98
N ARG A 138 -8.20 3.98 -4.93
CA ARG A 138 -9.04 3.87 -3.73
C ARG A 138 -9.79 5.18 -3.50
N HIS A 139 -11.07 5.07 -3.17
CA HIS A 139 -11.95 6.24 -3.02
C HIS A 139 -12.04 6.68 -1.56
N ILE A 140 -11.83 7.97 -1.33
CA ILE A 140 -12.00 8.59 -0.01
C ILE A 140 -13.49 8.56 0.36
N GLY A 141 -13.80 8.16 1.59
CA GLY A 141 -15.17 8.01 2.07
C GLY A 141 -15.87 6.70 1.65
N LYS A 142 -15.11 5.74 1.11
CA LYS A 142 -15.57 4.37 0.86
C LYS A 142 -14.75 3.38 1.67
N GLU A 143 -13.90 2.59 1.00
CA GLU A 143 -13.05 1.58 1.67
C GLU A 143 -11.95 2.15 2.55
N ILE A 144 -11.62 3.43 2.43
CA ILE A 144 -10.56 4.08 3.21
C ILE A 144 -11.09 4.48 4.58
N VAL A 145 -10.47 3.94 5.64
CA VAL A 145 -10.75 4.29 7.05
C VAL A 145 -9.97 5.54 7.48
N GLY A 146 -8.77 5.72 6.95
CA GLY A 146 -7.92 6.87 7.24
C GLY A 146 -6.48 6.66 6.76
N PHE A 147 -5.65 7.61 7.11
CA PHE A 147 -4.25 7.63 6.70
C PHE A 147 -3.35 7.81 7.92
N ALA A 148 -2.07 7.48 7.75
CA ALA A 148 -1.07 7.81 8.76
C ALA A 148 0.22 8.29 8.09
N ARG A 149 0.84 9.32 8.67
CA ARG A 149 2.05 9.94 8.12
C ARG A 149 3.29 9.46 8.84
N ALA A 150 4.21 8.83 8.11
CA ALA A 150 5.54 8.51 8.61
C ALA A 150 6.39 9.79 8.80
N ARG A 151 7.51 9.68 9.53
CA ARG A 151 8.52 10.75 9.56
C ARG A 151 9.34 10.69 8.30
N LEU A 152 8.98 11.50 7.33
CA LEU A 152 9.67 11.60 6.07
C LEU A 152 10.63 12.78 6.09
N VAL A 153 11.77 12.62 5.41
CA VAL A 153 12.67 13.73 5.09
C VAL A 153 11.99 14.59 4.03
N ALA A 154 12.03 15.91 4.22
CA ALA A 154 11.45 16.85 3.26
C ALA A 154 12.13 16.73 1.89
N TYR A 155 11.34 16.74 0.83
CA TYR A 155 11.79 16.65 -0.54
C TYR A 155 10.96 17.56 -1.44
N SER A 156 11.61 18.44 -2.19
CA SER A 156 10.98 19.43 -3.06
C SER A 156 11.15 19.14 -4.56
N GLY A 157 11.78 18.01 -4.91
CA GLY A 157 11.97 17.62 -6.30
C GLY A 157 10.75 16.90 -6.89
N GLU A 158 10.87 16.44 -8.11
CA GLU A 158 9.85 15.65 -8.79
C GLU A 158 9.74 14.26 -8.15
N TYR A 159 8.51 13.75 -8.07
CA TYR A 159 8.21 12.40 -7.59
C TYR A 159 8.19 11.40 -8.76
N PRO A 160 8.38 10.10 -8.51
CA PRO A 160 8.17 9.08 -9.54
C PRO A 160 6.78 9.23 -10.16
N ALA A 161 6.68 9.12 -11.49
CA ALA A 161 5.40 9.08 -12.18
C ALA A 161 4.65 7.80 -11.78
N VAL A 162 3.37 7.96 -11.41
CA VAL A 162 2.50 6.85 -11.01
C VAL A 162 1.24 6.87 -11.84
N GLU A 163 1.03 5.78 -12.57
CA GLU A 163 -0.15 5.56 -13.40
C GLU A 163 -0.69 4.16 -13.12
N ILE A 164 -2.01 3.99 -13.25
CA ILE A 164 -2.59 2.65 -13.24
C ILE A 164 -2.19 2.01 -14.57
N PRO A 165 -1.55 0.83 -14.56
CA PRO A 165 -1.28 0.11 -15.81
C PRO A 165 -2.59 -0.13 -16.54
N ASP A 166 -2.62 0.13 -17.84
CA ASP A 166 -3.78 -0.17 -18.69
C ASP A 166 -4.18 -1.64 -18.49
N GLU A 167 -5.48 -1.87 -18.24
CA GLU A 167 -6.00 -3.23 -18.21
C GLU A 167 -5.63 -3.91 -19.53
N ALA A 168 -4.92 -5.03 -19.47
CA ALA A 168 -4.61 -5.81 -20.66
C ALA A 168 -5.93 -6.08 -21.44
N PRO A 169 -5.96 -5.90 -22.78
CA PRO A 169 -7.19 -5.99 -23.56
C PRO A 169 -7.87 -7.33 -23.26
N LYS A 170 -9.12 -7.27 -22.82
CA LYS A 170 -9.94 -8.46 -22.55
C LYS A 170 -9.92 -9.34 -23.78
N LYS A 171 -9.29 -10.53 -23.68
CA LYS A 171 -9.30 -11.50 -24.79
C LYS A 171 -10.76 -11.70 -25.21
N GLY A 172 -11.06 -11.26 -26.43
CA GLY A 172 -12.42 -11.33 -26.98
C GLY A 172 -12.93 -12.76 -26.88
N LYS A 173 -14.12 -12.94 -26.31
CA LYS A 173 -14.84 -14.21 -26.36
C LYS A 173 -14.97 -14.58 -27.84
N LYS A 174 -14.27 -15.63 -28.28
CA LYS A 174 -14.56 -16.25 -29.57
C LYS A 174 -16.01 -16.71 -29.53
N LYS A 175 -16.87 -16.05 -30.29
CA LYS A 175 -18.22 -16.57 -30.57
C LYS A 175 -18.02 -17.91 -31.31
N LYS A 176 -18.54 -18.97 -30.75
CA LYS A 176 -18.79 -20.24 -31.46
C LYS A 176 -20.03 -20.11 -32.31
#